data_069e5c87c5474937055dc4311f899494
#
_entry.id   069e5c87c5474937055dc4311f899494
#
_cell.length_a   1.000
_cell.length_b   1.000
_cell.length_c   1.000
_cell.angle_alpha   90.00
_cell.angle_beta   90.00
_cell.angle_gamma   90.00
#
_symmetry.space_group_name_H-M   'P 1'
#
loop_
_entity.id
_entity.type
_entity.pdbx_description
1 polymer ?
#
loop_
_entity_poly.entity_id
_entity_poly.type
_entity_poly.pdbx_seq_one_letter_code
_entity_poly.pdbx_strand_id
1 'polypeptide(L)'
;MKTRFLFALAMAALPFTPAFSQINVSGSAEVKVAPDEIRLSVGVETRDQNLDVARQQNDERIAHALAFLKDAGVKDKDVQTDFISVVPDYDYNSSHVKPVAYIVRKSIEIRVTAITNFESIVTGLLTNGVNNIHGIDFRTSQLRKYRDQARELAVKAAKEKADAMASALGVKRGKVSSINVNDWSGGWGGYQNRWGAQWGGFNGQANNVQNLGELSGAANADTAAETFSVGEISVSATVNVSFLIE
;
A
#
# COMPACT_ATOMS: atom_id res chain seq x y z
N MET A 1 82.26 -22.23 22.70
CA MET A 1 80.88 -22.63 22.78
C MET A 1 80.07 -21.80 21.78
N LYS A 2 79.63 -22.41 20.67
CA LYS A 2 78.93 -21.73 19.57
C LYS A 2 77.48 -22.27 19.61
N THR A 3 76.55 -21.46 20.12
CA THR A 3 75.10 -21.79 20.18
C THR A 3 74.49 -21.42 18.83
N ARG A 4 74.05 -22.43 18.07
CA ARG A 4 73.27 -22.28 16.83
C ARG A 4 71.80 -22.15 17.15
N PHE A 5 71.19 -20.99 16.95
CA PHE A 5 69.74 -20.76 16.96
C PHE A 5 69.13 -21.24 15.65
N LEU A 6 68.38 -22.31 15.69
CA LEU A 6 67.49 -22.78 14.61
C LEU A 6 66.20 -22.02 14.65
N PHE A 7 65.98 -21.09 13.73
CA PHE A 7 64.68 -20.42 13.53
C PHE A 7 63.80 -21.37 12.69
N ALA A 8 62.84 -22.03 13.31
CA ALA A 8 61.83 -22.81 12.62
C ALA A 8 60.75 -21.86 12.07
N LEU A 9 60.74 -21.62 10.74
CA LEU A 9 59.74 -20.85 10.02
C LEU A 9 58.45 -21.68 9.92
N ALA A 10 57.49 -21.48 10.81
CA ALA A 10 56.15 -22.06 10.75
C ALA A 10 55.36 -21.36 9.64
N MET A 11 55.28 -21.96 8.46
CA MET A 11 54.49 -21.53 7.33
C MET A 11 53.02 -21.84 7.63
N ALA A 12 52.24 -20.83 8.13
CA ALA A 12 50.83 -20.94 8.38
C ALA A 12 50.10 -21.14 7.05
N ALA A 13 49.58 -22.33 6.81
CA ALA A 13 48.66 -22.62 5.70
C ALA A 13 47.34 -21.91 5.95
N LEU A 14 47.14 -20.73 5.36
CA LEU A 14 45.87 -20.06 5.33
C LEU A 14 44.90 -20.89 4.48
N PRO A 15 43.69 -21.22 4.99
CA PRO A 15 42.70 -21.92 4.19
C PRO A 15 42.30 -21.04 2.99
N PHE A 16 42.60 -21.52 1.78
CA PHE A 16 42.20 -20.90 0.54
C PHE A 16 40.68 -21.14 0.37
N THR A 17 39.86 -20.20 0.78
CA THR A 17 38.41 -20.25 0.50
C THR A 17 38.22 -19.93 -0.98
N PRO A 18 37.65 -20.84 -1.80
CA PRO A 18 37.41 -20.53 -3.20
C PRO A 18 36.38 -19.39 -3.28
N ALA A 19 36.81 -18.28 -3.87
CA ALA A 19 35.89 -17.17 -4.19
C ALA A 19 35.06 -17.61 -5.41
N PHE A 20 33.80 -17.97 -5.18
CA PHE A 20 32.88 -18.25 -6.28
C PHE A 20 32.48 -16.91 -6.93
N SER A 21 32.80 -16.73 -8.20
CA SER A 21 32.28 -15.61 -8.99
C SER A 21 30.78 -15.76 -9.18
N GLN A 22 30.03 -14.67 -9.00
CA GLN A 22 28.58 -14.67 -9.06
C GLN A 22 28.06 -13.55 -9.94
N ILE A 23 26.96 -13.81 -10.64
CA ILE A 23 26.15 -12.81 -11.32
C ILE A 23 24.95 -12.50 -10.42
N ASN A 24 24.83 -11.25 -9.96
CA ASN A 24 23.73 -10.77 -9.16
C ASN A 24 22.82 -9.93 -10.04
N VAL A 25 21.56 -10.31 -10.15
CA VAL A 25 20.57 -9.63 -10.97
C VAL A 25 19.27 -9.40 -10.21
N SER A 26 18.61 -8.30 -10.55
CA SER A 26 17.25 -8.03 -10.13
C SER A 26 16.31 -8.19 -11.32
N GLY A 27 15.27 -8.99 -11.15
CA GLY A 27 14.13 -9.09 -12.06
C GLY A 27 12.91 -8.43 -11.46
N SER A 28 12.17 -7.67 -12.24
CA SER A 28 10.90 -7.07 -11.83
C SER A 28 9.86 -7.32 -12.91
N ALA A 29 8.62 -7.50 -12.48
CA ALA A 29 7.48 -7.63 -13.36
C ALA A 29 6.23 -7.03 -12.73
N GLU A 30 5.30 -6.68 -13.58
CA GLU A 30 4.04 -6.05 -13.23
C GLU A 30 2.90 -6.77 -13.96
N VAL A 31 1.79 -7.02 -13.25
CA VAL A 31 0.55 -7.55 -13.80
C VAL A 31 -0.53 -6.50 -13.60
N LYS A 32 -1.09 -6.01 -14.69
CA LYS A 32 -2.22 -5.07 -14.68
C LYS A 32 -3.53 -5.83 -14.63
N VAL A 33 -4.43 -5.42 -13.74
CA VAL A 33 -5.71 -6.10 -13.53
C VAL A 33 -6.82 -5.08 -13.27
N ALA A 34 -8.02 -5.35 -13.76
CA ALA A 34 -9.19 -4.59 -13.36
C ALA A 34 -9.52 -4.90 -11.89
N PRO A 35 -9.73 -3.90 -11.03
CA PRO A 35 -10.16 -4.13 -9.66
C PRO A 35 -11.58 -4.70 -9.62
N ASP A 36 -11.84 -5.54 -8.61
CA ASP A 36 -13.15 -6.17 -8.36
C ASP A 36 -13.72 -5.82 -6.98
N GLU A 37 -13.01 -5.01 -6.21
CA GLU A 37 -13.48 -4.45 -4.94
C GLU A 37 -12.91 -3.05 -4.71
N ILE A 38 -13.68 -2.23 -3.98
CA ILE A 38 -13.26 -0.92 -3.52
C ILE A 38 -13.30 -0.91 -1.99
N ARG A 39 -12.24 -0.38 -1.37
CA ARG A 39 -12.25 0.00 0.02
C ARG A 39 -12.45 1.50 0.15
N LEU A 40 -13.53 1.86 0.79
CA LEU A 40 -13.94 3.24 1.03
C LEU A 40 -13.83 3.53 2.52
N SER A 41 -13.01 4.50 2.89
CA SER A 41 -12.91 5.01 4.26
C SER A 41 -13.60 6.35 4.35
N VAL A 42 -14.63 6.43 5.17
CA VAL A 42 -15.45 7.63 5.39
C VAL A 42 -15.61 7.93 6.87
N GLY A 43 -15.94 9.16 7.19
CA GLY A 43 -16.10 9.56 8.58
C GLY A 43 -17.19 10.61 8.79
N VAL A 44 -17.55 10.73 10.05
CA VAL A 44 -18.39 11.80 10.57
C VAL A 44 -17.62 12.57 11.62
N GLU A 45 -17.49 13.86 11.40
CA GLU A 45 -16.99 14.81 12.39
C GLU A 45 -18.15 15.69 12.85
N THR A 46 -18.29 15.86 14.17
CA THR A 46 -19.22 16.79 14.81
C THR A 46 -18.47 17.65 15.81
N ARG A 47 -18.95 18.88 15.99
CA ARG A 47 -18.36 19.86 16.90
C ARG A 47 -19.46 20.58 17.66
N ASP A 48 -19.37 20.59 19.00
CA ASP A 48 -20.29 21.32 19.87
C ASP A 48 -19.57 21.78 21.14
N GLN A 49 -20.10 22.82 21.80
CA GLN A 49 -19.58 23.27 23.10
C GLN A 49 -19.85 22.25 24.21
N ASN A 50 -20.90 21.46 24.06
CA ASN A 50 -21.25 20.37 24.96
C ASN A 50 -20.82 19.03 24.35
N LEU A 51 -19.98 18.29 25.09
CA LEU A 51 -19.47 16.99 24.65
C LEU A 51 -20.59 15.96 24.36
N ASP A 52 -21.62 15.91 25.23
CA ASP A 52 -22.69 14.93 25.04
C ASP A 52 -23.50 15.23 23.79
N VAL A 53 -23.74 16.51 23.47
CA VAL A 53 -24.41 16.93 22.23
C VAL A 53 -23.58 16.57 21.02
N ALA A 54 -22.25 16.89 21.03
CA ALA A 54 -21.37 16.54 19.92
C ALA A 54 -21.34 15.02 19.70
N ARG A 55 -21.30 14.23 20.75
CA ARG A 55 -21.31 12.77 20.69
C ARG A 55 -22.64 12.23 20.15
N GLN A 56 -23.75 12.71 20.68
CA GLN A 56 -25.08 12.27 20.24
C GLN A 56 -25.28 12.54 18.73
N GLN A 57 -24.95 13.76 18.27
CA GLN A 57 -25.04 14.11 16.86
C GLN A 57 -24.18 13.20 15.97
N ASN A 58 -22.97 12.84 16.46
CA ASN A 58 -22.07 11.93 15.76
C ASN A 58 -22.67 10.53 15.67
N ASP A 59 -23.19 10.01 16.79
CA ASP A 59 -23.81 8.68 16.88
C ASP A 59 -25.02 8.58 15.97
N GLU A 60 -25.89 9.58 15.93
CA GLU A 60 -27.07 9.64 15.06
C GLU A 60 -26.69 9.60 13.58
N ARG A 61 -25.70 10.42 13.16
CA ARG A 61 -25.24 10.43 11.76
C ARG A 61 -24.59 9.11 11.36
N ILE A 62 -23.78 8.51 12.22
CA ILE A 62 -23.20 7.17 11.95
C ILE A 62 -24.30 6.12 11.86
N ALA A 63 -25.32 6.17 12.73
CA ALA A 63 -26.44 5.23 12.68
C ALA A 63 -27.22 5.36 11.35
N HIS A 64 -27.47 6.58 10.85
CA HIS A 64 -28.10 6.80 9.55
C HIS A 64 -27.23 6.25 8.41
N ALA A 65 -25.91 6.49 8.42
CA ALA A 65 -25.01 5.96 7.42
C ALA A 65 -24.98 4.42 7.40
N LEU A 66 -24.97 3.78 8.58
CA LEU A 66 -24.99 2.32 8.70
C LEU A 66 -26.32 1.73 8.23
N ALA A 67 -27.45 2.37 8.56
CA ALA A 67 -28.77 1.96 8.09
C ALA A 67 -28.86 2.04 6.55
N PHE A 68 -28.41 3.17 5.97
CA PHE A 68 -28.34 3.32 4.52
C PHE A 68 -27.48 2.23 3.85
N LEU A 69 -26.28 1.93 4.38
CA LEU A 69 -25.42 0.88 3.81
C LEU A 69 -26.11 -0.49 3.79
N LYS A 70 -26.86 -0.81 4.86
CA LYS A 70 -27.62 -2.04 4.94
C LYS A 70 -28.72 -2.08 3.88
N ASP A 71 -29.47 -0.98 3.71
CA ASP A 71 -30.53 -0.86 2.70
C ASP A 71 -29.93 -0.89 1.27
N ALA A 72 -28.73 -0.37 1.07
CA ALA A 72 -27.98 -0.45 -0.18
C ALA A 72 -27.38 -1.85 -0.46
N GLY A 73 -27.62 -2.84 0.44
CA GLY A 73 -27.17 -4.23 0.25
C GLY A 73 -25.72 -4.50 0.64
N VAL A 74 -25.04 -3.57 1.32
CA VAL A 74 -23.71 -3.81 1.89
C VAL A 74 -23.86 -4.70 3.12
N LYS A 75 -23.09 -5.79 3.15
CA LYS A 75 -23.17 -6.77 4.24
C LYS A 75 -22.48 -6.26 5.50
N ASP A 76 -22.99 -6.60 6.68
CA ASP A 76 -22.42 -6.17 7.97
C ASP A 76 -20.92 -6.52 8.11
N LYS A 77 -20.50 -7.68 7.60
CA LYS A 77 -19.07 -8.10 7.59
C LYS A 77 -18.17 -7.25 6.72
N ASP A 78 -18.72 -6.45 5.84
CA ASP A 78 -18.02 -5.58 4.88
C ASP A 78 -17.99 -4.12 5.37
N VAL A 79 -18.48 -3.86 6.59
CA VAL A 79 -18.48 -2.55 7.26
C VAL A 79 -17.81 -2.68 8.62
N GLN A 80 -16.83 -1.83 8.89
CA GLN A 80 -16.11 -1.84 10.16
C GLN A 80 -15.88 -0.41 10.64
N THR A 81 -16.16 -0.14 11.92
CA THR A 81 -15.69 1.09 12.56
C THR A 81 -14.19 0.92 12.85
N ASP A 82 -13.35 1.78 12.31
CA ASP A 82 -11.90 1.69 12.41
C ASP A 82 -11.29 2.77 13.31
N PHE A 83 -12.02 3.85 13.55
CA PHE A 83 -11.48 4.95 14.36
C PHE A 83 -12.58 5.69 15.13
N ILE A 84 -12.29 6.02 16.39
CA ILE A 84 -13.11 6.87 17.25
C ILE A 84 -12.17 7.81 18.01
N SER A 85 -12.46 9.12 17.94
CA SER A 85 -11.70 10.14 18.67
C SER A 85 -12.62 11.21 19.23
N VAL A 86 -12.30 11.67 20.42
CA VAL A 86 -12.91 12.82 21.07
C VAL A 86 -11.80 13.75 21.52
N VAL A 87 -11.78 14.97 20.99
CA VAL A 87 -10.71 15.95 21.26
C VAL A 87 -11.34 17.27 21.68
N PRO A 88 -10.91 17.87 22.81
CA PRO A 88 -11.29 19.23 23.14
C PRO A 88 -10.61 20.21 22.17
N ASP A 89 -11.37 21.20 21.74
CA ASP A 89 -10.90 22.32 20.91
C ASP A 89 -10.67 23.53 21.80
N TYR A 90 -9.44 24.08 21.79
CA TYR A 90 -9.04 25.16 22.67
C TYR A 90 -8.88 26.48 21.92
N ASP A 91 -9.35 27.59 22.51
CA ASP A 91 -8.96 28.93 22.06
C ASP A 91 -7.61 29.30 22.68
N TYR A 92 -6.57 29.28 21.88
CA TYR A 92 -5.21 29.65 22.29
C TYR A 92 -4.98 31.16 22.35
N ASN A 93 -5.95 31.98 21.92
CA ASN A 93 -5.85 33.45 21.98
C ASN A 93 -6.37 34.02 23.30
N SER A 94 -6.98 33.18 24.15
CA SER A 94 -7.49 33.61 25.44
C SER A 94 -6.45 33.37 26.54
N SER A 95 -6.40 34.26 27.53
CA SER A 95 -5.52 34.12 28.70
C SER A 95 -5.86 32.92 29.61
N HIS A 96 -6.99 32.26 29.39
CA HIS A 96 -7.45 31.07 30.10
C HIS A 96 -7.67 29.93 29.10
N VAL A 97 -6.81 28.92 29.16
CA VAL A 97 -6.91 27.72 28.31
C VAL A 97 -8.08 26.88 28.79
N LYS A 98 -9.26 27.15 28.24
CA LYS A 98 -10.47 26.30 28.42
C LYS A 98 -10.90 25.77 27.05
N PRO A 99 -11.46 24.56 26.98
CA PRO A 99 -12.03 24.08 25.74
C PRO A 99 -13.22 24.95 25.35
N VAL A 100 -13.23 25.42 24.10
CA VAL A 100 -14.35 26.20 23.53
C VAL A 100 -15.36 25.30 22.83
N ALA A 101 -14.95 24.08 22.48
CA ALA A 101 -15.80 23.06 21.92
C ALA A 101 -15.17 21.68 22.10
N TYR A 102 -15.91 20.64 21.75
CA TYR A 102 -15.45 19.27 21.61
C TYR A 102 -15.68 18.79 20.20
N ILE A 103 -14.68 18.12 19.64
CA ILE A 103 -14.74 17.53 18.30
C ILE A 103 -14.80 16.02 18.47
N VAL A 104 -15.85 15.41 17.94
CA VAL A 104 -16.04 13.95 17.92
C VAL A 104 -15.89 13.45 16.50
N ARG A 105 -15.02 12.46 16.29
CA ARG A 105 -14.77 11.83 14.99
C ARG A 105 -15.00 10.35 15.10
N LYS A 106 -15.77 9.80 14.16
CA LYS A 106 -15.84 8.37 13.92
C LYS A 106 -15.64 8.10 12.44
N SER A 107 -14.85 7.07 12.12
CA SER A 107 -14.72 6.60 10.76
C SER A 107 -15.13 5.14 10.63
N ILE A 108 -15.62 4.82 9.45
CA ILE A 108 -16.01 3.48 9.04
C ILE A 108 -15.28 3.12 7.74
N GLU A 109 -14.77 1.91 7.68
CA GLU A 109 -14.23 1.29 6.48
C GLU A 109 -15.31 0.39 5.88
N ILE A 110 -15.53 0.55 4.58
CA ILE A 110 -16.55 -0.13 3.80
C ILE A 110 -15.89 -0.86 2.65
N ARG A 111 -16.15 -2.16 2.51
CA ARG A 111 -15.76 -2.93 1.34
C ARG A 111 -16.93 -3.02 0.36
N VAL A 112 -16.79 -2.37 -0.78
CA VAL A 112 -17.79 -2.39 -1.86
C VAL A 112 -17.33 -3.39 -2.93
N THR A 113 -18.09 -4.46 -3.13
CA THR A 113 -17.82 -5.50 -4.15
C THR A 113 -18.61 -5.28 -5.43
N ALA A 114 -19.71 -4.53 -5.39
CA ALA A 114 -20.48 -4.11 -6.56
C ALA A 114 -19.99 -2.73 -7.01
N ILE A 115 -18.92 -2.70 -7.81
CA ILE A 115 -18.27 -1.44 -8.25
C ILE A 115 -19.24 -0.50 -8.96
N THR A 116 -20.18 -1.04 -9.71
CA THR A 116 -21.23 -0.26 -10.41
C THR A 116 -22.11 0.59 -9.48
N ASN A 117 -22.21 0.19 -8.20
CA ASN A 117 -23.03 0.90 -7.21
C ASN A 117 -22.20 1.91 -6.40
N PHE A 118 -20.91 2.06 -6.69
CA PHE A 118 -20.01 2.86 -5.86
C PHE A 118 -20.42 4.33 -5.77
N GLU A 119 -20.75 4.97 -6.89
CA GLU A 119 -21.20 6.38 -6.89
C GLU A 119 -22.48 6.58 -6.08
N SER A 120 -23.45 5.67 -6.23
CA SER A 120 -24.71 5.74 -5.48
C SER A 120 -24.48 5.55 -3.98
N ILE A 121 -23.53 4.66 -3.60
CA ILE A 121 -23.15 4.46 -2.20
C ILE A 121 -22.50 5.71 -1.63
N VAL A 122 -21.54 6.33 -2.34
CA VAL A 122 -20.88 7.56 -1.88
C VAL A 122 -21.88 8.69 -1.72
N THR A 123 -22.72 8.93 -2.72
CA THR A 123 -23.76 9.97 -2.68
C THR A 123 -24.74 9.74 -1.54
N GLY A 124 -25.19 8.48 -1.37
CA GLY A 124 -26.08 8.11 -0.28
C GLY A 124 -25.45 8.31 1.10
N LEU A 125 -24.19 7.98 1.30
CA LEU A 125 -23.47 8.22 2.55
C LEU A 125 -23.39 9.70 2.89
N LEU A 126 -23.04 10.56 1.92
CA LEU A 126 -22.99 12.01 2.11
C LEU A 126 -24.37 12.58 2.48
N THR A 127 -25.43 12.09 1.85
CA THR A 127 -26.82 12.49 2.16
C THR A 127 -27.26 12.02 3.56
N ASN A 128 -26.72 10.89 4.05
CA ASN A 128 -27.03 10.31 5.35
C ASN A 128 -26.06 10.71 6.48
N GLY A 129 -25.35 11.84 6.31
CA GLY A 129 -24.64 12.51 7.40
C GLY A 129 -23.13 12.27 7.44
N VAL A 130 -22.57 11.46 6.56
CA VAL A 130 -21.12 11.40 6.33
C VAL A 130 -20.64 12.75 5.78
N ASN A 131 -19.59 13.32 6.37
CA ASN A 131 -19.05 14.62 5.96
C ASN A 131 -17.55 14.60 5.69
N ASN A 132 -16.91 13.44 5.81
CA ASN A 132 -15.49 13.24 5.50
C ASN A 132 -15.30 11.97 4.67
N ILE A 133 -14.53 12.08 3.58
CA ILE A 133 -14.02 10.93 2.81
C ILE A 133 -12.51 10.91 3.03
N HIS A 134 -12.01 9.84 3.66
CA HIS A 134 -10.60 9.70 4.00
C HIS A 134 -9.79 9.05 2.90
N GLY A 135 -10.41 8.15 2.13
CA GLY A 135 -9.73 7.47 1.04
C GLY A 135 -10.61 6.49 0.28
N ILE A 136 -10.19 6.23 -0.96
CA ILE A 136 -10.78 5.26 -1.86
C ILE A 136 -9.62 4.43 -2.40
N ASP A 137 -9.64 3.12 -2.14
CA ASP A 137 -8.63 2.19 -2.59
C ASP A 137 -9.26 1.12 -3.50
N PHE A 138 -8.81 1.07 -4.75
CA PHE A 138 -9.19 0.03 -5.69
C PHE A 138 -8.36 -1.22 -5.45
N ARG A 139 -9.01 -2.38 -5.36
CA ARG A 139 -8.35 -3.64 -5.01
C ARG A 139 -8.86 -4.80 -5.84
N THR A 140 -8.15 -5.91 -5.77
CA THR A 140 -8.59 -7.19 -6.30
C THR A 140 -8.69 -8.24 -5.19
N SER A 141 -9.79 -8.96 -5.16
CA SER A 141 -9.98 -10.11 -4.28
C SER A 141 -8.98 -11.24 -4.56
N GLN A 142 -8.40 -11.27 -5.78
CA GLN A 142 -7.44 -12.27 -6.23
C GLN A 142 -5.97 -11.81 -6.13
N LEU A 143 -5.66 -10.91 -5.21
CA LEU A 143 -4.32 -10.32 -5.08
C LEU A 143 -3.21 -11.37 -4.98
N ARG A 144 -3.44 -12.47 -4.26
CA ARG A 144 -2.46 -13.58 -4.14
C ARG A 144 -2.12 -14.17 -5.49
N LYS A 145 -3.12 -14.49 -6.30
CA LYS A 145 -2.93 -15.05 -7.65
C LYS A 145 -2.09 -14.13 -8.54
N TYR A 146 -2.40 -12.84 -8.56
CA TYR A 146 -1.67 -11.88 -9.38
C TYR A 146 -0.25 -11.61 -8.86
N ARG A 147 -0.04 -11.67 -7.54
CA ARG A 147 1.30 -11.63 -6.96
C ARG A 147 2.15 -12.82 -7.38
N ASP A 148 1.57 -14.03 -7.35
CA ASP A 148 2.28 -15.24 -7.76
C ASP A 148 2.65 -15.17 -9.24
N GLN A 149 1.76 -14.67 -10.11
CA GLN A 149 2.06 -14.40 -11.52
C GLN A 149 3.17 -13.35 -11.70
N ALA A 150 3.12 -12.24 -10.96
CA ALA A 150 4.15 -11.21 -11.04
C ALA A 150 5.52 -11.76 -10.56
N ARG A 151 5.55 -12.60 -9.52
CA ARG A 151 6.80 -13.25 -9.06
C ARG A 151 7.37 -14.18 -10.11
N GLU A 152 6.55 -15.01 -10.75
CA GLU A 152 6.98 -15.90 -11.82
C GLU A 152 7.62 -15.12 -12.95
N LEU A 153 6.97 -14.07 -13.42
CA LEU A 153 7.50 -13.18 -14.46
C LEU A 153 8.79 -12.48 -14.03
N ALA A 154 8.87 -12.03 -12.77
CA ALA A 154 10.08 -11.40 -12.23
C ALA A 154 11.27 -12.37 -12.17
N VAL A 155 11.05 -13.61 -11.76
CA VAL A 155 12.09 -14.66 -11.78
C VAL A 155 12.56 -14.94 -13.21
N LYS A 156 11.63 -15.01 -14.17
CA LYS A 156 11.95 -15.18 -15.59
C LYS A 156 12.80 -14.02 -16.12
N ALA A 157 12.41 -12.79 -15.81
CA ALA A 157 13.18 -11.60 -16.19
C ALA A 157 14.57 -11.57 -15.56
N ALA A 158 14.73 -11.98 -14.29
CA ALA A 158 16.03 -12.10 -13.64
C ALA A 158 16.93 -13.14 -14.34
N LYS A 159 16.34 -14.31 -14.68
CA LYS A 159 17.05 -15.36 -15.40
C LYS A 159 17.51 -14.90 -16.78
N GLU A 160 16.65 -14.29 -17.58
CA GLU A 160 16.97 -13.77 -18.91
C GLU A 160 18.10 -12.71 -18.83
N LYS A 161 18.04 -11.82 -17.85
CA LYS A 161 19.09 -10.83 -17.62
C LYS A 161 20.42 -11.48 -17.26
N ALA A 162 20.43 -12.51 -16.41
CA ALA A 162 21.65 -13.24 -16.05
C ALA A 162 22.24 -13.98 -17.23
N ASP A 163 21.42 -14.62 -18.07
CA ASP A 163 21.86 -15.31 -19.28
C ASP A 163 22.47 -14.32 -20.29
N ALA A 164 21.87 -13.15 -20.50
CA ALA A 164 22.40 -12.10 -21.36
C ALA A 164 23.77 -11.57 -20.85
N MET A 165 23.90 -11.32 -19.52
CA MET A 165 25.14 -10.86 -18.93
C MET A 165 26.25 -11.93 -19.03
N ALA A 166 25.95 -13.19 -18.75
CA ALA A 166 26.90 -14.29 -18.86
C ALA A 166 27.40 -14.42 -20.31
N SER A 167 26.49 -14.38 -21.27
CA SER A 167 26.83 -14.43 -22.70
C SER A 167 27.72 -13.26 -23.14
N ALA A 168 27.45 -12.04 -22.69
CA ALA A 168 28.24 -10.85 -23.01
C ALA A 168 29.66 -10.92 -22.43
N LEU A 169 29.85 -11.66 -21.33
CA LEU A 169 31.17 -11.87 -20.68
C LEU A 169 31.87 -13.12 -21.21
N GLY A 170 31.27 -13.89 -22.14
CA GLY A 170 31.85 -15.12 -22.69
C GLY A 170 31.86 -16.29 -21.68
N VAL A 171 31.02 -16.24 -20.64
CA VAL A 171 30.89 -17.28 -19.60
C VAL A 171 29.49 -17.86 -19.63
N LYS A 172 29.23 -18.96 -18.90
CA LYS A 172 27.91 -19.56 -18.75
C LYS A 172 27.34 -19.25 -17.37
N ARG A 173 26.01 -19.03 -17.33
CA ARG A 173 25.29 -18.94 -16.08
C ARG A 173 25.20 -20.32 -15.46
N GLY A 174 25.73 -20.47 -14.28
CA GLY A 174 25.66 -21.69 -13.48
C GLY A 174 24.38 -21.78 -12.64
N LYS A 175 24.46 -22.53 -11.56
CA LYS A 175 23.33 -22.76 -10.63
C LYS A 175 22.98 -21.52 -9.84
N VAL A 176 21.74 -21.46 -9.37
CA VAL A 176 21.30 -20.43 -8.43
C VAL A 176 22.04 -20.61 -7.10
N SER A 177 22.66 -19.53 -6.63
CA SER A 177 23.33 -19.47 -5.32
C SER A 177 22.39 -18.93 -4.23
N SER A 178 21.62 -17.89 -4.55
CA SER A 178 20.63 -17.35 -3.62
C SER A 178 19.46 -16.70 -4.36
N ILE A 179 18.30 -16.70 -3.71
CA ILE A 179 17.10 -15.99 -4.16
C ILE A 179 16.59 -15.18 -2.97
N ASN A 180 16.41 -13.89 -3.19
CA ASN A 180 15.75 -13.01 -2.23
C ASN A 180 14.54 -12.37 -2.92
N VAL A 181 13.37 -12.62 -2.39
CA VAL A 181 12.13 -12.05 -2.88
C VAL A 181 11.79 -10.85 -2.01
N ASN A 182 11.89 -9.66 -2.56
CA ASN A 182 11.43 -8.46 -1.88
C ASN A 182 9.94 -8.30 -2.17
N ASP A 183 9.13 -8.99 -1.37
CA ASP A 183 7.70 -8.76 -1.32
C ASP A 183 7.42 -7.46 -0.56
N TRP A 184 7.87 -6.33 -1.09
CA TRP A 184 7.25 -5.08 -0.69
C TRP A 184 5.89 -5.00 -1.38
N SER A 185 5.01 -5.83 -0.97
CA SER A 185 3.59 -5.57 -1.18
C SER A 185 3.25 -4.36 -0.32
N GLY A 186 2.79 -3.30 -0.93
CA GLY A 186 2.10 -2.21 -0.24
C GLY A 186 1.15 -2.82 0.78
N GLY A 187 1.63 -2.82 2.05
CA GLY A 187 1.21 -3.80 3.01
C GLY A 187 -0.19 -3.53 3.53
N TRP A 188 -0.76 -4.56 4.01
CA TRP A 188 -1.75 -4.55 5.07
C TRP A 188 -1.29 -3.79 6.34
N GLY A 189 -0.04 -3.31 6.38
CA GLY A 189 0.54 -2.49 7.44
C GLY A 189 0.39 -0.98 7.26
N GLY A 190 -0.14 -0.49 6.13
CA GLY A 190 -0.24 0.94 5.83
C GLY A 190 -1.26 1.71 6.67
N TYR A 191 -2.18 1.03 7.35
CA TYR A 191 -3.20 1.70 8.16
C TYR A 191 -2.69 2.27 9.49
N GLN A 192 -1.63 1.73 10.08
CA GLN A 192 -1.11 2.27 11.34
C GLN A 192 -0.25 3.52 11.18
N ASN A 193 0.31 3.79 9.99
CA ASN A 193 1.21 4.94 9.79
C ASN A 193 0.57 6.16 9.14
N ARG A 194 -0.66 6.09 8.65
CA ARG A 194 -1.27 7.22 7.94
C ARG A 194 -1.75 8.34 8.91
N TRP A 195 -2.02 7.99 10.16
CA TRP A 195 -2.43 8.96 11.18
C TRP A 195 -1.28 9.49 12.03
N GLY A 196 -0.14 8.78 12.09
CA GLY A 196 1.07 9.24 12.78
C GLY A 196 1.95 10.20 11.98
N ALA A 197 1.80 10.24 10.65
CA ALA A 197 2.67 11.04 9.77
C ALA A 197 2.23 12.49 9.61
N GLN A 198 1.10 12.91 10.16
CA GLN A 198 0.60 14.29 10.01
C GLN A 198 1.28 15.29 10.94
N TRP A 199 2.18 14.83 11.84
CA TRP A 199 2.92 15.70 12.77
C TRP A 199 4.44 15.61 12.67
N GLY A 200 4.98 14.98 11.67
CA GLY A 200 6.43 14.82 11.49
C GLY A 200 6.88 14.69 10.05
N GLY A 201 7.29 15.79 9.41
CA GLY A 201 8.29 15.79 8.34
C GLY A 201 7.85 15.23 6.99
N PHE A 202 7.70 16.10 6.03
CA PHE A 202 7.76 15.88 4.59
C PHE A 202 8.96 15.01 4.21
N ASN A 203 8.79 13.70 4.03
CA ASN A 203 9.62 12.84 3.17
C ASN A 203 9.01 11.42 3.11
N GLY A 204 8.00 11.27 2.31
CA GLY A 204 7.44 9.98 1.95
C GLY A 204 6.81 10.15 0.58
N GLN A 205 7.52 9.67 -0.42
CA GLN A 205 7.09 9.64 -1.81
C GLN A 205 5.70 9.01 -1.91
N ALA A 206 4.69 9.86 -2.05
CA ALA A 206 3.37 9.46 -2.50
C ALA A 206 3.54 8.94 -3.94
N ASN A 207 3.65 7.63 -4.09
CA ASN A 207 3.53 6.99 -5.39
C ASN A 207 2.05 7.04 -5.81
N ASN A 208 1.68 8.15 -6.39
CA ASN A 208 1.47 8.34 -7.80
C ASN A 208 0.10 7.98 -8.31
N VAL A 209 -0.79 8.92 -8.11
CA VAL A 209 -1.84 9.20 -9.09
C VAL A 209 -1.24 10.16 -10.12
N GLN A 210 -0.27 9.74 -10.92
CA GLN A 210 0.37 10.56 -11.95
C GLN A 210 0.25 10.02 -13.38
N ASN A 211 -0.72 9.14 -13.66
CA ASN A 211 -1.01 8.74 -15.05
C ASN A 211 -2.45 9.05 -15.47
N LEU A 212 -2.99 10.19 -15.05
CA LEU A 212 -4.24 10.71 -15.62
C LEU A 212 -4.02 11.62 -16.85
N GLY A 213 -2.78 11.66 -17.39
CA GLY A 213 -2.39 12.62 -18.41
C GLY A 213 -2.36 12.13 -19.87
N GLU A 214 -2.53 10.85 -20.16
CA GLU A 214 -2.33 10.34 -21.55
C GLU A 214 -3.44 9.45 -22.12
N LEU A 215 -4.70 9.67 -21.74
CA LEU A 215 -5.84 9.06 -22.42
C LEU A 215 -6.77 10.12 -23.02
N SER A 216 -6.20 11.12 -23.72
CA SER A 216 -6.97 11.97 -24.64
C SER A 216 -6.89 11.39 -26.06
N GLY A 217 -7.74 10.40 -26.33
CA GLY A 217 -7.93 9.80 -27.63
C GLY A 217 -9.37 9.33 -27.81
N ALA A 218 -10.21 10.21 -28.40
CA ALA A 218 -11.49 9.90 -29.03
C ALA A 218 -12.57 9.29 -28.12
N ALA A 219 -13.26 10.12 -27.35
CA ALA A 219 -14.59 9.82 -26.85
C ALA A 219 -15.63 10.32 -27.83
N ASN A 220 -16.37 9.41 -28.44
CA ASN A 220 -17.65 9.73 -29.11
C ASN A 220 -18.64 10.22 -28.03
N ALA A 221 -19.10 11.46 -28.23
CA ALA A 221 -20.12 12.08 -27.40
C ALA A 221 -21.48 11.45 -27.73
N ASP A 222 -21.95 10.48 -26.94
CA ASP A 222 -23.37 10.19 -26.75
C ASP A 222 -23.62 9.12 -25.66
N THR A 223 -23.12 9.36 -24.45
CA THR A 223 -23.61 8.68 -23.23
C THR A 223 -23.41 9.64 -22.07
N ALA A 224 -24.37 9.68 -21.15
CA ALA A 224 -24.23 10.47 -19.91
C ALA A 224 -22.83 10.27 -19.36
N ALA A 225 -22.09 11.37 -19.16
CA ALA A 225 -20.70 11.33 -18.78
C ALA A 225 -20.56 10.48 -17.52
N GLU A 226 -19.94 9.32 -17.63
CA GLU A 226 -19.51 8.55 -16.47
C GLU A 226 -18.46 9.41 -15.75
N THR A 227 -18.83 9.92 -14.59
CA THR A 227 -17.96 10.77 -13.77
C THR A 227 -16.91 9.96 -13.02
N PHE A 228 -16.95 8.62 -13.16
CA PHE A 228 -16.13 7.67 -12.44
C PHE A 228 -15.57 6.59 -13.36
N SER A 229 -14.25 6.46 -13.40
CA SER A 229 -13.55 5.40 -14.13
C SER A 229 -12.64 4.63 -13.17
N VAL A 230 -12.76 3.30 -13.18
CA VAL A 230 -12.04 2.41 -12.26
C VAL A 230 -10.59 2.17 -12.69
N GLY A 231 -10.31 2.20 -14.01
CA GLY A 231 -8.98 1.93 -14.55
C GLY A 231 -8.46 0.52 -14.24
N GLU A 232 -7.13 0.37 -14.29
CA GLU A 232 -6.42 -0.86 -13.92
C GLU A 232 -5.52 -0.60 -12.72
N ILE A 233 -5.41 -1.58 -11.84
CA ILE A 233 -4.44 -1.59 -10.74
C ILE A 233 -3.24 -2.46 -11.12
N SER A 234 -2.08 -2.09 -10.59
CA SER A 234 -0.80 -2.71 -10.89
C SER A 234 -0.34 -3.57 -9.71
N VAL A 235 -0.09 -4.84 -9.97
CA VAL A 235 0.47 -5.79 -9.00
C VAL A 235 1.90 -6.11 -9.42
N SER A 236 2.87 -5.60 -8.69
CA SER A 236 4.30 -5.78 -9.01
C SER A 236 4.99 -6.75 -8.07
N ALA A 237 6.05 -7.38 -8.59
CA ALA A 237 6.99 -8.18 -7.80
C ALA A 237 8.42 -7.89 -8.24
N THR A 238 9.35 -7.93 -7.28
CA THR A 238 10.79 -7.81 -7.53
C THR A 238 11.52 -8.93 -6.84
N VAL A 239 12.41 -9.62 -7.57
CA VAL A 239 13.25 -10.69 -7.06
C VAL A 239 14.71 -10.38 -7.33
N ASN A 240 15.56 -10.63 -6.35
CA ASN A 240 17.01 -10.57 -6.50
C ASN A 240 17.55 -12.00 -6.52
N VAL A 241 18.29 -12.35 -7.54
CA VAL A 241 18.84 -13.70 -7.74
C VAL A 241 20.33 -13.62 -7.98
N SER A 242 21.07 -14.46 -7.27
CA SER A 242 22.50 -14.67 -7.49
C SER A 242 22.72 -16.01 -8.17
N PHE A 243 23.47 -16.00 -9.27
CA PHE A 243 23.87 -17.20 -10.01
C PHE A 243 25.38 -17.38 -9.92
N LEU A 244 25.85 -18.60 -9.82
CA LEU A 244 27.26 -18.92 -10.02
C LEU A 244 27.65 -18.73 -11.50
N ILE A 245 28.93 -18.52 -11.76
CA ILE A 245 29.51 -18.49 -13.11
C ILE A 245 30.18 -19.82 -13.38
N GLU A 246 29.96 -20.40 -14.57
CA GLU A 246 30.62 -21.59 -15.09
C GLU A 246 31.39 -21.30 -16.36
#